data_7260e5e6919717861063f081481e39bb
#
_entry.id   7260e5e6919717861063f081481e39bb
#
_cell.length_a   1.000
_cell.length_b   1.000
_cell.length_c   1.000
_cell.angle_alpha   90.00
_cell.angle_beta   90.00
_cell.angle_gamma   90.00
#
_symmetry.space_group_name_H-M   'P 1'
#
loop_
_entity.id
_entity.type
_entity.pdbx_description
1 polymer ?
#
loop_
_entity_poly.entity_id
_entity_poly.type
_entity_poly.pdbx_seq_one_letter_code
_entity_poly.pdbx_strand_id
1 'polypeptide(L)'
;MSTIKVDTIRNYDSAVDFSQGFKVGGADVIQNYTESADMPETPTPVNGDYWWDTANNVLYRYMDGGFRALGISSNANAWNGVRALVAGSNFSANDTVIQYFDITSAGNAADFGDLTADAKLGSAAGNGSRVIFAKIAISSSNSMDYVTSSTLGNAQDFGDLNYSMDYTGSVSDGSRKVTGSKDNSGAMGYVAIDTTGNATSFGNLSTSNWWGYNGMACGNDGTYGTFAGSLNGSSAANEIQYITIQTAANSSNFGGLSQTRDFYAFQSCSDATRTVMGGGVGQGSHRNNIDYITTATTGNATDFGDLTQAMRGVTGTSNAITAVWCGGYHETNYSQNVIQSVTIQTTGNATDFGDLLTAANEQMAGSGSAS
;
A
#
# COMPACT_ATOMS: atom_id res chain seq x y z
N MET A 1 7.83 31.68 -31.07
CA MET A 1 7.89 30.35 -30.48
C MET A 1 7.00 30.35 -29.25
N SER A 2 5.98 29.55 -29.22
CA SER A 2 5.08 29.47 -28.06
C SER A 2 5.69 28.52 -27.02
N THR A 3 5.96 29.00 -25.84
CA THR A 3 6.44 28.19 -24.73
C THR A 3 5.23 27.63 -24.01
N ILE A 4 5.06 26.31 -23.99
CA ILE A 4 4.05 25.66 -23.18
C ILE A 4 4.72 25.38 -21.82
N LYS A 5 4.23 25.99 -20.76
CA LYS A 5 4.58 25.62 -19.39
C LYS A 5 3.67 24.47 -18.99
N VAL A 6 4.23 23.29 -18.85
CA VAL A 6 3.48 22.12 -18.40
C VAL A 6 3.84 21.91 -16.94
N ASP A 7 3.02 22.42 -16.03
CA ASP A 7 3.13 22.11 -14.59
C ASP A 7 2.54 20.74 -14.26
N THR A 8 1.72 20.20 -15.14
CA THR A 8 1.11 18.87 -15.00
C THR A 8 0.63 18.39 -16.38
N ILE A 9 1.06 17.23 -16.82
CA ILE A 9 0.45 16.55 -17.96
C ILE A 9 -0.76 15.79 -17.42
N ARG A 10 -1.96 16.27 -17.69
CA ARG A 10 -3.21 15.57 -17.38
C ARG A 10 -3.72 14.89 -18.64
N ASN A 11 -4.33 13.73 -18.46
CA ASN A 11 -5.01 13.00 -19.53
C ASN A 11 -6.18 13.88 -20.03
N TYR A 12 -6.06 14.39 -21.24
CA TYR A 12 -7.17 14.99 -21.99
C TYR A 12 -7.46 14.09 -23.18
N ASP A 13 -8.73 13.95 -23.53
CA ASP A 13 -9.24 13.12 -24.64
C ASP A 13 -8.73 13.52 -26.04
N SER A 14 -7.66 14.28 -26.12
CA SER A 14 -6.99 14.67 -27.36
C SER A 14 -5.50 14.44 -27.28
N ALA A 15 -4.96 13.66 -28.19
CA ALA A 15 -3.54 13.39 -28.32
C ALA A 15 -2.76 14.71 -28.42
N VAL A 16 -1.73 14.87 -27.58
CA VAL A 16 -0.75 15.96 -27.71
C VAL A 16 0.26 15.49 -28.76
N ASP A 17 0.30 16.17 -29.89
CA ASP A 17 1.25 15.88 -30.96
C ASP A 17 2.66 16.38 -30.56
N PHE A 18 3.55 15.47 -30.27
CA PHE A 18 4.97 15.73 -29.99
C PHE A 18 5.86 15.56 -31.23
N SER A 19 5.31 15.39 -32.42
CA SER A 19 6.05 15.16 -33.66
C SER A 19 7.10 16.25 -33.98
N GLN A 20 6.98 17.41 -33.34
CA GLN A 20 7.92 18.55 -33.50
C GLN A 20 8.92 18.66 -32.34
N GLY A 21 8.99 17.67 -31.46
CA GLY A 21 9.86 17.69 -30.27
C GLY A 21 9.33 18.51 -29.10
N PHE A 22 9.77 18.20 -27.91
CA PHE A 22 9.44 18.91 -26.67
C PHE A 22 10.69 19.61 -26.13
N LYS A 23 10.58 20.90 -25.77
CA LYS A 23 11.71 21.71 -25.23
C LYS A 23 11.41 22.20 -23.82
N VAL A 24 12.35 21.99 -22.91
CA VAL A 24 12.34 22.60 -21.58
C VAL A 24 13.55 23.52 -21.45
N GLY A 25 13.30 24.80 -21.11
CA GLY A 25 14.38 25.78 -20.97
C GLY A 25 15.15 26.08 -22.25
N GLY A 26 14.56 25.77 -23.42
CA GLY A 26 15.17 26.00 -24.72
C GLY A 26 16.03 24.86 -25.25
N ALA A 27 16.23 23.79 -24.47
CA ALA A 27 16.91 22.57 -24.91
C ALA A 27 15.88 21.52 -25.39
N ASP A 28 16.23 20.78 -26.43
CA ASP A 28 15.43 19.65 -26.90
C ASP A 28 15.46 18.56 -25.82
N VAL A 29 14.31 18.25 -25.24
CA VAL A 29 14.17 17.23 -24.17
C VAL A 29 13.81 15.88 -24.75
N ILE A 30 13.14 15.87 -25.90
CA ILE A 30 12.77 14.64 -26.62
C ILE A 30 13.58 14.60 -27.92
N GLN A 31 14.53 13.70 -28.00
CA GLN A 31 15.36 13.53 -29.19
C GLN A 31 14.69 12.61 -30.21
N ASN A 32 14.14 11.50 -29.76
CA ASN A 32 13.32 10.60 -30.57
C ASN A 32 12.14 10.14 -29.73
N TYR A 33 10.96 10.16 -30.31
CA TYR A 33 9.73 9.76 -29.66
C TYR A 33 9.01 8.72 -30.53
N THR A 34 8.67 7.61 -29.91
CA THR A 34 7.93 6.51 -30.55
C THR A 34 6.65 6.25 -29.76
N GLU A 35 5.57 6.09 -30.48
CA GLU A 35 4.25 5.76 -29.94
C GLU A 35 3.83 4.38 -30.47
N SER A 36 3.72 3.39 -29.57
CA SER A 36 3.37 2.01 -29.94
C SER A 36 2.89 1.23 -28.72
N ALA A 37 2.12 0.15 -28.98
CA ALA A 37 1.72 -0.80 -27.94
C ALA A 37 2.85 -1.74 -27.53
N ASP A 38 3.86 -1.93 -28.39
CA ASP A 38 5.00 -2.78 -28.14
C ASP A 38 6.29 -1.94 -28.02
N MET A 39 7.22 -2.41 -27.23
CA MET A 39 8.51 -1.75 -27.04
C MET A 39 9.25 -1.64 -28.39
N PRO A 40 9.71 -0.45 -28.79
CA PRO A 40 10.38 -0.28 -30.08
C PRO A 40 11.77 -0.93 -30.09
N GLU A 41 12.03 -1.76 -31.11
CA GLU A 41 13.33 -2.40 -31.34
C GLU A 41 14.09 -1.77 -32.51
N THR A 42 13.38 -1.06 -33.37
CA THR A 42 13.93 -0.43 -34.58
C THR A 42 13.38 0.98 -34.80
N PRO A 43 14.23 2.00 -35.00
CA PRO A 43 15.70 1.91 -34.93
C PRO A 43 16.15 1.55 -33.53
N THR A 44 17.34 0.91 -33.40
CA THR A 44 17.89 0.55 -32.09
C THR A 44 17.91 1.76 -31.15
N PRO A 45 17.21 1.69 -30.02
CA PRO A 45 17.11 2.81 -29.10
C PRO A 45 18.47 3.25 -28.55
N VAL A 46 18.64 4.58 -28.36
CA VAL A 46 19.83 5.17 -27.77
C VAL A 46 19.47 5.96 -26.50
N ASN A 47 20.45 6.20 -25.65
CA ASN A 47 20.21 6.98 -24.41
C ASN A 47 19.59 8.33 -24.74
N GLY A 48 18.44 8.60 -24.15
CA GLY A 48 17.66 9.80 -24.35
C GLY A 48 16.39 9.61 -25.17
N ASP A 49 16.24 8.51 -25.89
CA ASP A 49 15.01 8.22 -26.65
C ASP A 49 13.82 8.00 -25.71
N TYR A 50 12.64 8.36 -26.21
CA TYR A 50 11.39 8.22 -25.47
C TYR A 50 10.44 7.26 -26.21
N TRP A 51 9.72 6.49 -25.44
CA TRP A 51 8.67 5.61 -25.92
C TRP A 51 7.40 5.80 -25.09
N TRP A 52 6.30 6.09 -25.77
CA TRP A 52 4.98 6.09 -25.18
C TRP A 52 4.32 4.74 -25.45
N ASP A 53 4.20 3.96 -24.40
CA ASP A 53 3.48 2.67 -24.43
C ASP A 53 1.97 2.94 -24.44
N THR A 54 1.36 2.79 -25.62
CA THR A 54 -0.06 3.03 -25.81
C THR A 54 -0.95 1.95 -25.20
N ALA A 55 -0.40 0.76 -24.96
CA ALA A 55 -1.11 -0.34 -24.31
C ALA A 55 -1.27 -0.12 -22.81
N ASN A 56 -0.21 0.43 -22.15
CA ASN A 56 -0.18 0.64 -20.73
C ASN A 56 -0.25 2.11 -20.32
N ASN A 57 -0.30 3.03 -21.28
CA ASN A 57 -0.36 4.48 -21.08
C ASN A 57 0.81 5.02 -20.22
N VAL A 58 2.03 4.55 -20.50
CA VAL A 58 3.25 4.89 -19.77
C VAL A 58 4.29 5.49 -20.70
N LEU A 59 4.93 6.58 -20.28
CA LEU A 59 6.08 7.16 -20.97
C LEU A 59 7.37 6.55 -20.44
N TYR A 60 8.21 6.06 -21.33
CA TYR A 60 9.53 5.52 -21.03
C TYR A 60 10.63 6.39 -21.62
N ARG A 61 11.80 6.37 -21.01
CA ARG A 61 13.04 6.90 -21.54
C ARG A 61 14.09 5.80 -21.63
N TYR A 62 14.81 5.75 -22.74
CA TYR A 62 15.90 4.80 -22.89
C TYR A 62 17.14 5.29 -22.13
N MET A 63 17.62 4.50 -21.18
CA MET A 63 18.80 4.80 -20.34
C MET A 63 19.52 3.51 -20.01
N ASP A 64 20.86 3.55 -20.08
CA ASP A 64 21.74 2.44 -19.67
C ASP A 64 21.35 1.06 -20.25
N GLY A 65 21.01 1.06 -21.54
CA GLY A 65 20.71 -0.18 -22.27
C GLY A 65 19.27 -0.68 -22.16
N GLY A 66 18.34 0.11 -21.63
CA GLY A 66 16.92 -0.26 -21.55
C GLY A 66 15.98 0.93 -21.39
N PHE A 67 14.69 0.72 -21.73
CA PHE A 67 13.64 1.69 -21.45
C PHE A 67 13.27 1.69 -19.97
N ARG A 68 13.27 2.85 -19.35
CA ARG A 68 12.88 3.10 -17.96
C ARG A 68 11.62 3.96 -17.93
N ALA A 69 10.60 3.51 -17.22
CA ALA A 69 9.36 4.28 -17.06
C ALA A 69 9.65 5.62 -16.36
N LEU A 70 9.14 6.72 -16.93
CA LEU A 70 9.28 8.06 -16.38
C LEU A 70 8.15 8.43 -15.40
N GLY A 71 7.37 7.46 -14.96
CA GLY A 71 6.39 7.67 -13.90
C GLY A 71 5.28 8.67 -14.25
N ILE A 72 4.70 8.57 -15.44
CA ILE A 72 3.46 9.28 -15.77
C ILE A 72 2.34 8.26 -15.94
N SER A 73 2.12 7.47 -14.91
CA SER A 73 0.80 6.91 -14.67
C SER A 73 0.30 7.57 -13.40
N SER A 74 -0.91 8.04 -13.39
CA SER A 74 -1.56 8.54 -12.17
C SER A 74 -1.57 7.50 -11.05
N ASN A 75 -1.20 6.28 -11.34
CA ASN A 75 -1.19 5.13 -10.44
C ASN A 75 0.22 4.60 -10.14
N ALA A 76 1.26 5.00 -10.89
CA ALA A 76 2.60 4.44 -10.74
C ALA A 76 3.33 4.90 -9.46
N ASN A 77 2.94 6.04 -8.90
CA ASN A 77 3.61 6.59 -7.72
C ASN A 77 3.30 5.85 -6.42
N ALA A 78 2.28 5.01 -6.38
CA ALA A 78 1.94 4.27 -5.17
C ALA A 78 2.91 3.10 -4.87
N TRP A 79 3.68 2.62 -5.86
CA TRP A 79 4.50 1.41 -5.73
C TRP A 79 5.97 1.54 -6.14
N ASN A 80 6.43 2.69 -6.59
CA ASN A 80 7.78 2.85 -7.16
C ASN A 80 8.85 3.31 -6.17
N GLY A 81 8.58 3.26 -4.87
CA GLY A 81 9.58 3.62 -3.88
C GLY A 81 10.49 2.46 -3.48
N VAL A 82 11.62 2.79 -2.93
CA VAL A 82 12.61 1.85 -2.39
C VAL A 82 12.52 1.70 -0.88
N ARG A 83 11.77 2.57 -0.21
CA ARG A 83 11.72 2.62 1.25
C ARG A 83 10.36 2.14 1.77
N ALA A 84 10.38 1.14 2.63
CA ALA A 84 9.26 0.73 3.45
C ALA A 84 9.32 1.44 4.79
N LEU A 85 8.19 1.92 5.28
CA LEU A 85 8.03 2.51 6.61
C LEU A 85 7.03 1.68 7.39
N VAL A 86 7.38 1.34 8.62
CA VAL A 86 6.50 0.65 9.56
C VAL A 86 6.57 1.35 10.92
N ALA A 87 5.45 1.44 11.61
CA ALA A 87 5.38 2.15 12.88
C ALA A 87 4.39 1.49 13.84
N GLY A 88 4.54 1.79 15.11
CA GLY A 88 3.69 1.34 16.21
C GLY A 88 3.96 -0.07 16.69
N SER A 89 3.35 -0.42 17.79
CA SER A 89 3.32 -1.75 18.41
C SER A 89 2.22 -1.80 19.47
N ASN A 90 1.71 -2.98 19.82
CA ASN A 90 0.54 -3.09 20.69
C ASN A 90 0.84 -3.02 22.20
N PHE A 91 2.06 -3.30 22.69
CA PHE A 91 2.23 -3.65 24.09
C PHE A 91 3.44 -3.05 24.83
N SER A 92 4.25 -2.20 24.25
CA SER A 92 5.34 -1.54 24.99
C SER A 92 5.11 -0.04 25.19
N ALA A 93 5.54 0.49 26.28
CA ALA A 93 5.69 1.93 26.47
C ALA A 93 6.78 2.42 25.51
N ASN A 94 6.45 3.37 24.64
CA ASN A 94 7.22 3.96 23.54
C ASN A 94 6.86 3.42 22.14
N ASP A 95 5.58 3.30 21.85
CA ASP A 95 5.08 2.90 20.53
C ASP A 95 5.07 4.06 19.52
N THR A 96 5.97 5.03 19.66
CA THR A 96 6.13 6.15 18.75
C THR A 96 7.05 5.84 17.59
N VAL A 97 7.91 4.83 17.70
CA VAL A 97 9.01 4.59 16.75
C VAL A 97 8.49 4.28 15.35
N ILE A 98 8.96 5.05 14.39
CA ILE A 98 8.83 4.76 12.96
C ILE A 98 10.15 4.13 12.51
N GLN A 99 10.08 2.96 11.90
CA GLN A 99 11.22 2.24 11.36
C GLN A 99 11.15 2.22 9.84
N TYR A 100 12.29 2.14 9.18
CA TYR A 100 12.36 2.01 7.72
C TYR A 100 13.42 1.01 7.30
N PHE A 101 13.26 0.48 6.10
CA PHE A 101 14.24 -0.35 5.42
C PHE A 101 14.09 -0.21 3.90
N ASP A 102 15.14 -0.58 3.17
CA ASP A 102 15.09 -0.68 1.71
C ASP A 102 14.34 -1.95 1.31
N ILE A 103 13.18 -1.80 0.64
CA ILE A 103 12.34 -2.94 0.23
C ILE A 103 12.89 -3.67 -1.02
N THR A 104 13.91 -3.14 -1.66
CA THR A 104 14.52 -3.73 -2.87
C THR A 104 15.67 -4.67 -2.55
N SER A 105 16.19 -4.64 -1.33
CA SER A 105 17.31 -5.46 -0.88
C SER A 105 17.13 -5.93 0.56
N ALA A 106 17.36 -7.22 0.80
CA ALA A 106 17.26 -7.79 2.14
C ALA A 106 18.18 -7.06 3.14
N GLY A 107 17.67 -6.78 4.32
CA GLY A 107 18.39 -6.08 5.38
C GLY A 107 17.49 -5.69 6.54
N ASN A 108 18.13 -5.29 7.63
CA ASN A 108 17.43 -4.90 8.85
C ASN A 108 16.87 -3.48 8.76
N ALA A 109 15.82 -3.23 9.52
CA ALA A 109 15.26 -1.90 9.66
C ALA A 109 16.20 -0.95 10.43
N ALA A 110 16.04 0.34 10.17
CA ALA A 110 16.70 1.43 10.85
C ALA A 110 15.67 2.41 11.41
N ASP A 111 16.09 3.26 12.34
CA ASP A 111 15.26 4.29 12.92
C ASP A 111 14.99 5.42 11.90
N PHE A 112 13.72 5.77 11.74
CA PHE A 112 13.29 6.87 10.88
C PHE A 112 12.98 8.13 11.69
N GLY A 113 12.41 8.01 12.89
CA GLY A 113 11.90 9.04 13.75
C GLY A 113 10.68 8.55 14.53
N ASP A 114 9.90 9.49 15.07
CA ASP A 114 8.78 9.17 15.97
C ASP A 114 7.44 9.72 15.45
N LEU A 115 6.36 9.04 15.78
CA LEU A 115 4.99 9.55 15.73
C LEU A 115 4.83 10.70 16.74
N THR A 116 3.81 11.53 16.55
CA THR A 116 3.53 12.67 17.46
C THR A 116 3.12 12.25 18.87
N ALA A 117 2.63 11.04 19.04
CA ALA A 117 2.24 10.45 20.32
C ALA A 117 2.24 8.93 20.25
N ASP A 118 2.30 8.29 21.41
CA ASP A 118 2.10 6.85 21.53
C ASP A 118 0.80 6.43 20.86
N ALA A 119 0.90 5.45 19.99
CA ALA A 119 -0.27 4.98 19.25
C ALA A 119 -0.24 3.47 19.04
N LYS A 120 -1.37 2.86 19.24
CA LYS A 120 -1.71 1.65 18.49
C LYS A 120 -2.03 2.12 17.08
N LEU A 121 -1.48 1.46 16.08
CA LEU A 121 -1.74 1.87 14.73
C LEU A 121 -2.88 1.10 14.11
N GLY A 122 -3.71 1.84 13.42
CA GLY A 122 -4.77 1.29 12.61
C GLY A 122 -4.30 0.91 11.23
N SER A 123 -3.73 1.84 10.49
CA SER A 123 -3.35 1.62 9.10
C SER A 123 -2.46 2.72 8.57
N ALA A 124 -1.70 2.42 7.53
CA ALA A 124 -0.93 3.42 6.81
C ALA A 124 -1.15 3.31 5.30
N ALA A 125 -1.01 4.42 4.60
CA ALA A 125 -0.94 4.48 3.15
C ALA A 125 -0.25 5.77 2.72
N GLY A 126 0.33 5.76 1.52
CA GLY A 126 1.11 6.88 1.02
C GLY A 126 1.03 7.05 -0.50
N ASN A 127 1.85 7.97 -1.01
CA ASN A 127 1.96 8.29 -2.43
C ASN A 127 3.42 8.33 -2.92
N GLY A 128 4.31 7.65 -2.24
CA GLY A 128 5.73 7.69 -2.55
C GLY A 128 6.50 8.85 -1.91
N SER A 129 5.91 10.03 -1.77
CA SER A 129 6.52 11.19 -1.11
C SER A 129 6.10 11.32 0.35
N ARG A 130 4.86 10.96 0.65
CA ARG A 130 4.24 11.10 1.96
C ARG A 130 3.60 9.79 2.39
N VAL A 131 3.77 9.44 3.66
CA VAL A 131 3.08 8.34 4.31
C VAL A 131 2.22 8.90 5.44
N ILE A 132 0.94 8.50 5.48
CA ILE A 132 -0.03 8.90 6.49
C ILE A 132 -0.36 7.68 7.34
N PHE A 133 -0.09 7.80 8.64
CA PHE A 133 -0.43 6.81 9.66
C PHE A 133 -1.74 7.20 10.35
N ALA A 134 -2.74 6.33 10.32
CA ALA A 134 -3.95 6.49 11.11
C ALA A 134 -3.74 5.85 12.48
N LYS A 135 -3.83 6.63 13.53
CA LYS A 135 -3.58 6.20 14.91
C LYS A 135 -4.87 5.75 15.57
N ILE A 136 -4.80 4.64 16.26
CA ILE A 136 -5.81 4.19 17.20
C ILE A 136 -5.22 4.38 18.59
N ALA A 137 -5.65 5.38 19.33
CA ALA A 137 -5.18 5.53 20.70
C ALA A 137 -5.91 4.56 21.64
N ILE A 138 -5.24 4.26 22.78
CA ILE A 138 -5.79 3.48 23.91
C ILE A 138 -7.12 4.10 24.44
N SER A 139 -7.45 5.33 24.02
CA SER A 139 -8.63 6.09 24.43
C SER A 139 -9.37 6.76 23.26
N SER A 140 -9.66 6.01 22.19
CA SER A 140 -10.50 6.50 21.07
C SER A 140 -9.95 7.71 20.32
N SER A 141 -8.70 7.64 19.88
CA SER A 141 -8.14 8.66 18.98
C SER A 141 -8.61 8.43 17.54
N ASN A 142 -8.77 9.50 16.82
CA ASN A 142 -9.04 9.53 15.39
C ASN A 142 -7.92 10.27 14.63
N SER A 143 -6.81 10.60 15.29
CA SER A 143 -5.76 11.42 14.69
C SER A 143 -4.95 10.66 13.65
N MET A 144 -4.45 11.41 12.69
CA MET A 144 -3.52 10.93 11.67
C MET A 144 -2.22 11.72 11.75
N ASP A 145 -1.11 11.00 11.63
CA ASP A 145 0.22 11.59 11.50
C ASP A 145 0.75 11.35 10.09
N TYR A 146 1.66 12.20 9.64
CA TYR A 146 2.36 11.97 8.37
C TYR A 146 3.85 12.25 8.47
N VAL A 147 4.59 11.60 7.58
CA VAL A 147 6.02 11.86 7.35
C VAL A 147 6.27 12.11 5.86
N THR A 148 7.34 12.87 5.57
CA THR A 148 7.93 12.89 4.24
C THR A 148 8.89 11.72 4.13
N SER A 149 8.57 10.76 3.30
CA SER A 149 9.23 9.46 3.25
C SER A 149 10.71 9.47 2.87
N SER A 150 11.15 10.49 2.13
CA SER A 150 12.55 10.63 1.69
C SER A 150 13.48 11.23 2.77
N THR A 151 12.93 11.87 3.80
CA THR A 151 13.70 12.60 4.81
C THR A 151 13.45 12.03 6.20
N LEU A 152 14.50 11.57 6.87
CA LEU A 152 14.39 11.11 8.26
C LEU A 152 13.90 12.23 9.18
N GLY A 153 13.07 11.88 10.14
CA GLY A 153 12.57 12.81 11.15
C GLY A 153 11.19 12.42 11.67
N ASN A 154 10.76 13.15 12.68
CA ASN A 154 9.51 12.87 13.36
C ASN A 154 8.28 13.22 12.51
N ALA A 155 7.20 12.52 12.74
CA ALA A 155 5.92 12.76 12.10
C ALA A 155 5.34 14.11 12.53
N GLN A 156 4.45 14.61 11.70
CA GLN A 156 3.65 15.81 11.95
C GLN A 156 2.17 15.44 11.93
N ASP A 157 1.36 16.23 12.61
CA ASP A 157 -0.08 16.09 12.57
C ASP A 157 -0.61 16.30 11.14
N PHE A 158 -1.44 15.37 10.69
CA PHE A 158 -2.11 15.46 9.38
C PHE A 158 -3.53 16.00 9.50
N GLY A 159 -4.20 15.69 10.59
CA GLY A 159 -5.61 15.93 10.84
C GLY A 159 -6.30 14.68 11.40
N ASP A 160 -7.62 14.67 11.42
CA ASP A 160 -8.41 13.64 12.06
C ASP A 160 -9.21 12.79 11.07
N LEU A 161 -9.36 11.51 11.38
CA LEU A 161 -10.43 10.69 10.80
C LEU A 161 -11.78 11.22 11.21
N ASN A 162 -12.78 11.07 10.35
CA ASN A 162 -14.15 11.56 10.62
C ASN A 162 -14.92 10.69 11.64
N TYR A 163 -14.32 9.61 12.10
CA TYR A 163 -14.85 8.71 13.14
C TYR A 163 -13.75 8.31 14.10
N SER A 164 -14.12 7.99 15.34
CA SER A 164 -13.29 7.21 16.22
C SER A 164 -13.25 5.78 15.67
N MET A 165 -12.14 5.34 15.19
CA MET A 165 -11.99 4.06 14.50
C MET A 165 -11.12 3.11 15.29
N ASP A 166 -11.64 1.92 15.56
CA ASP A 166 -10.85 0.78 15.98
C ASP A 166 -10.59 -0.11 14.75
N TYR A 167 -9.38 -0.68 14.66
CA TYR A 167 -9.04 -1.72 13.67
C TYR A 167 -9.33 -1.33 12.21
N THR A 168 -8.58 -0.41 11.71
CA THR A 168 -8.74 0.15 10.37
C THR A 168 -7.86 -0.55 9.34
N GLY A 169 -8.27 -0.51 8.08
CA GLY A 169 -7.44 -0.81 6.92
C GLY A 169 -7.42 0.38 5.97
N SER A 170 -6.36 0.54 5.21
CA SER A 170 -6.25 1.65 4.25
C SER A 170 -5.80 1.17 2.89
N VAL A 171 -6.30 1.88 1.88
CA VAL A 171 -5.90 1.75 0.47
C VAL A 171 -5.61 3.13 -0.10
N SER A 172 -4.78 3.20 -1.14
CA SER A 172 -4.40 4.46 -1.77
C SER A 172 -4.19 4.30 -3.27
N ASP A 173 -4.57 5.33 -4.03
CA ASP A 173 -4.24 5.44 -5.46
C ASP A 173 -3.09 6.43 -5.71
N GLY A 174 -2.37 6.84 -4.66
CA GLY A 174 -1.32 7.84 -4.74
C GLY A 174 -1.81 9.29 -4.64
N SER A 175 -3.10 9.56 -4.76
CA SER A 175 -3.68 10.91 -4.55
C SER A 175 -4.62 10.93 -3.33
N ARG A 176 -5.34 9.84 -3.11
CA ARG A 176 -6.33 9.68 -2.06
C ARG A 176 -6.00 8.45 -1.21
N LYS A 177 -6.05 8.61 0.10
CA LYS A 177 -6.07 7.52 1.08
C LYS A 177 -7.51 7.32 1.52
N VAL A 178 -8.03 6.11 1.40
CA VAL A 178 -9.31 5.70 1.98
C VAL A 178 -9.03 4.77 3.14
N THR A 179 -9.59 5.09 4.30
CA THR A 179 -9.47 4.28 5.52
C THR A 179 -10.84 3.71 5.85
N GLY A 180 -10.93 2.41 5.95
CA GLY A 180 -12.13 1.70 6.39
C GLY A 180 -12.00 1.25 7.83
N SER A 181 -13.06 1.39 8.60
CA SER A 181 -13.13 0.90 9.97
C SER A 181 -14.00 -0.33 10.08
N LYS A 182 -13.68 -1.13 11.04
CA LYS A 182 -14.40 -2.34 11.39
C LYS A 182 -15.32 -2.16 12.61
N ASP A 183 -15.49 -0.93 13.06
CA ASP A 183 -16.48 -0.64 14.09
C ASP A 183 -17.90 -1.00 13.61
N ASN A 184 -18.87 -0.93 14.52
CA ASN A 184 -20.25 -1.32 14.25
C ASN A 184 -20.91 -0.60 13.05
N SER A 185 -20.29 0.42 12.49
CA SER A 185 -20.82 1.19 11.35
C SER A 185 -20.20 0.79 10.01
N GLY A 186 -19.02 0.17 10.01
CA GLY A 186 -18.25 -0.09 8.80
C GLY A 186 -17.79 1.19 8.10
N ALA A 187 -17.78 2.31 8.78
CA ALA A 187 -17.57 3.62 8.20
C ALA A 187 -16.21 3.71 7.47
N MET A 188 -16.23 4.38 6.32
CA MET A 188 -15.03 4.74 5.58
C MET A 188 -14.89 6.26 5.50
N GLY A 189 -13.65 6.72 5.66
CA GLY A 189 -13.26 8.11 5.45
C GLY A 189 -12.11 8.23 4.46
N TYR A 190 -11.99 9.37 3.81
CA TYR A 190 -10.88 9.61 2.89
C TYR A 190 -10.23 10.97 3.09
N VAL A 191 -8.96 11.06 2.73
CA VAL A 191 -8.18 12.30 2.67
C VAL A 191 -7.43 12.39 1.34
N ALA A 192 -7.14 13.62 0.89
CA ALA A 192 -6.15 13.87 -0.14
C ALA A 192 -4.76 13.80 0.49
N ILE A 193 -3.85 12.97 -0.04
CA ILE A 193 -2.56 12.70 0.61
C ILE A 193 -1.66 13.94 0.67
N ASP A 194 -1.70 14.78 -0.37
CA ASP A 194 -0.82 15.95 -0.47
C ASP A 194 -1.26 17.16 0.37
N THR A 195 -2.48 17.13 0.91
CA THR A 195 -3.05 18.25 1.66
C THR A 195 -3.49 17.81 3.04
N THR A 196 -2.88 18.37 4.08
CA THR A 196 -3.28 18.11 5.48
C THR A 196 -4.71 18.57 5.74
N GLY A 197 -5.44 17.80 6.53
CA GLY A 197 -6.81 18.11 6.90
C GLY A 197 -7.58 16.88 7.36
N ASN A 198 -8.79 17.10 7.84
CA ASN A 198 -9.64 16.05 8.36
C ASN A 198 -10.26 15.21 7.24
N ALA A 199 -10.53 13.96 7.55
CA ALA A 199 -11.14 13.03 6.60
C ALA A 199 -12.61 13.42 6.31
N THR A 200 -13.00 13.15 5.09
CA THR A 200 -14.38 13.27 4.60
C THR A 200 -15.00 11.88 4.51
N SER A 201 -16.31 11.77 4.73
CA SER A 201 -17.03 10.50 4.62
C SER A 201 -16.93 9.94 3.20
N PHE A 202 -16.62 8.63 3.10
CA PHE A 202 -16.52 7.93 1.82
C PHE A 202 -17.74 7.04 1.55
N GLY A 203 -18.22 6.35 2.55
CA GLY A 203 -19.29 5.34 2.51
C GLY A 203 -19.07 4.32 3.62
N ASN A 204 -19.60 3.12 3.46
CA ASN A 204 -19.46 2.06 4.46
C ASN A 204 -18.98 0.76 3.81
N LEU A 205 -18.16 0.01 4.54
CA LEU A 205 -17.96 -1.40 4.30
C LEU A 205 -19.27 -2.15 4.59
N SER A 206 -19.54 -3.21 3.85
CA SER A 206 -20.70 -4.06 4.13
C SER A 206 -20.50 -4.74 5.48
N THR A 207 -21.35 -4.42 6.44
CA THR A 207 -21.21 -4.84 7.85
C THR A 207 -22.11 -6.01 8.21
N SER A 208 -22.70 -6.69 7.24
CA SER A 208 -23.77 -7.66 7.54
C SER A 208 -23.40 -8.70 8.60
N ASN A 209 -22.10 -8.85 8.92
CA ASN A 209 -21.64 -9.81 9.92
C ASN A 209 -20.28 -9.44 10.59
N TRP A 210 -19.85 -8.21 10.58
CA TRP A 210 -18.51 -7.83 11.06
C TRP A 210 -18.55 -7.39 12.52
N TRP A 211 -18.30 -8.31 13.42
CA TRP A 211 -18.17 -8.07 14.86
C TRP A 211 -16.79 -8.56 15.31
N GLY A 212 -15.96 -7.68 15.79
CA GLY A 212 -14.71 -8.11 16.42
C GLY A 212 -13.52 -7.16 16.24
N TYR A 213 -12.56 -7.35 17.09
CA TYR A 213 -11.44 -6.46 17.42
C TYR A 213 -10.19 -6.71 16.55
N ASN A 214 -10.29 -6.91 15.25
CA ASN A 214 -9.16 -7.46 14.51
C ASN A 214 -8.97 -6.83 13.14
N GLY A 215 -7.72 -6.74 12.67
CA GLY A 215 -7.31 -6.03 11.47
C GLY A 215 -7.81 -6.60 10.15
N MET A 216 -7.55 -5.88 9.08
CA MET A 216 -7.90 -6.24 7.71
C MET A 216 -6.64 -6.32 6.84
N ALA A 217 -6.62 -7.26 5.91
CA ALA A 217 -5.67 -7.19 4.80
C ALA A 217 -6.25 -6.34 3.69
N CYS A 218 -5.47 -5.38 3.22
CA CYS A 218 -5.86 -4.44 2.19
C CYS A 218 -4.91 -4.57 0.99
N GLY A 219 -5.31 -4.03 -0.13
CA GLY A 219 -4.51 -3.88 -1.32
C GLY A 219 -5.22 -3.07 -2.36
N ASN A 220 -4.51 -2.63 -3.37
CA ASN A 220 -5.10 -1.80 -4.43
C ASN A 220 -4.32 -1.94 -5.74
N ASP A 221 -4.94 -1.53 -6.84
CA ASP A 221 -4.33 -1.43 -8.16
C ASP A 221 -4.29 0.02 -8.68
N GLY A 222 -4.52 0.99 -7.78
CA GLY A 222 -4.63 2.40 -8.10
C GLY A 222 -6.02 2.85 -8.58
N THR A 223 -6.93 1.93 -8.83
CA THR A 223 -8.34 2.18 -9.17
C THR A 223 -9.26 1.58 -8.12
N TYR A 224 -9.06 0.30 -7.84
CA TYR A 224 -9.81 -0.45 -6.85
C TYR A 224 -8.99 -0.65 -5.59
N GLY A 225 -9.63 -0.53 -4.45
CA GLY A 225 -9.09 -0.88 -3.15
C GLY A 225 -9.87 -2.05 -2.57
N THR A 226 -9.17 -3.03 -2.00
CA THR A 226 -9.76 -4.24 -1.42
C THR A 226 -9.52 -4.30 0.08
N PHE A 227 -10.50 -4.88 0.79
CA PHE A 227 -10.48 -5.09 2.23
C PHE A 227 -10.89 -6.53 2.50
N ALA A 228 -10.03 -7.29 3.14
CA ALA A 228 -10.20 -8.73 3.29
C ALA A 228 -10.06 -9.21 4.73
N GLY A 229 -10.75 -10.31 5.04
CA GLY A 229 -10.73 -10.96 6.34
C GLY A 229 -11.50 -10.19 7.39
N SER A 230 -11.95 -10.87 8.39
CA SER A 230 -12.68 -10.28 9.49
C SER A 230 -13.19 -11.34 10.46
N LEU A 231 -13.88 -10.93 11.52
CA LEU A 231 -14.72 -11.80 12.31
C LEU A 231 -16.19 -11.65 11.91
N ASN A 232 -16.88 -12.78 11.78
CA ASN A 232 -18.33 -12.85 11.77
C ASN A 232 -18.78 -13.32 13.16
N GLY A 233 -19.21 -12.37 13.98
CA GLY A 233 -19.40 -12.65 15.40
C GLY A 233 -18.07 -13.04 16.08
N SER A 234 -17.97 -14.26 16.58
CA SER A 234 -16.75 -14.84 17.18
C SER A 234 -15.98 -15.77 16.23
N SER A 235 -16.34 -15.83 14.95
CA SER A 235 -15.72 -16.71 13.96
C SER A 235 -15.02 -15.92 12.87
N ALA A 236 -13.85 -16.37 12.45
CA ALA A 236 -13.16 -15.79 11.30
C ALA A 236 -14.01 -15.87 10.02
N ALA A 237 -14.01 -14.81 9.23
CA ALA A 237 -14.69 -14.74 7.94
C ALA A 237 -13.69 -14.85 6.77
N ASN A 238 -14.19 -15.13 5.59
CA ASN A 238 -13.40 -15.17 4.37
C ASN A 238 -13.76 -14.08 3.36
N GLU A 239 -14.60 -13.14 3.74
CA GLU A 239 -15.11 -12.11 2.82
C GLU A 239 -14.02 -11.16 2.36
N ILE A 240 -14.02 -10.84 1.08
CA ILE A 240 -13.25 -9.77 0.47
C ILE A 240 -14.24 -8.75 -0.11
N GLN A 241 -14.05 -7.50 0.21
CA GLN A 241 -14.84 -6.38 -0.32
C GLN A 241 -13.95 -5.43 -1.10
N TYR A 242 -14.54 -4.64 -2.00
CA TYR A 242 -13.81 -3.64 -2.77
C TYR A 242 -14.56 -2.32 -2.92
N ILE A 243 -13.80 -1.30 -3.22
CA ILE A 243 -14.28 0.05 -3.56
C ILE A 243 -13.57 0.55 -4.82
N THR A 244 -14.16 1.53 -5.49
CA THR A 244 -13.44 2.38 -6.46
C THR A 244 -12.89 3.59 -5.70
N ILE A 245 -11.56 3.72 -5.57
CA ILE A 245 -10.91 4.67 -4.64
C ILE A 245 -11.35 6.13 -4.88
N GLN A 246 -11.56 6.53 -6.12
CA GLN A 246 -11.96 7.90 -6.46
C GLN A 246 -13.48 8.17 -6.35
N THR A 247 -14.30 7.14 -6.12
CA THR A 247 -15.76 7.29 -6.09
C THR A 247 -16.30 6.96 -4.69
N ALA A 248 -16.70 7.99 -3.95
CA ALA A 248 -17.28 7.80 -2.62
C ALA A 248 -18.60 7.01 -2.71
N ALA A 249 -18.60 5.81 -2.16
CA ALA A 249 -19.72 4.88 -2.16
C ALA A 249 -19.49 3.77 -1.12
N ASN A 250 -20.51 2.97 -0.86
CA ASN A 250 -20.36 1.74 -0.08
C ASN A 250 -19.53 0.70 -0.85
N SER A 251 -18.87 -0.18 -0.10
CA SER A 251 -18.16 -1.31 -0.70
C SER A 251 -19.11 -2.30 -1.35
N SER A 252 -18.54 -3.09 -2.25
CA SER A 252 -19.21 -4.20 -2.92
C SER A 252 -18.49 -5.51 -2.61
N ASN A 253 -19.19 -6.64 -2.72
CA ASN A 253 -18.57 -7.95 -2.56
C ASN A 253 -17.58 -8.21 -3.70
N PHE A 254 -16.38 -8.65 -3.35
CA PHE A 254 -15.34 -9.04 -4.30
C PHE A 254 -15.29 -10.55 -4.48
N GLY A 255 -15.32 -11.30 -3.39
CA GLY A 255 -15.18 -12.75 -3.33
C GLY A 255 -14.79 -13.21 -1.94
N GLY A 256 -14.08 -14.31 -1.84
CA GLY A 256 -13.64 -14.87 -0.55
C GLY A 256 -12.17 -15.28 -0.55
N LEU A 257 -11.54 -15.21 0.63
CA LEU A 257 -10.23 -15.82 0.89
C LEU A 257 -10.31 -17.34 0.68
N SER A 258 -9.19 -17.98 0.43
CA SER A 258 -9.09 -19.45 0.33
C SER A 258 -9.50 -20.15 1.62
N GLN A 259 -9.28 -19.48 2.76
CA GLN A 259 -9.67 -19.96 4.09
C GLN A 259 -10.19 -18.80 4.93
N THR A 260 -11.09 -19.11 5.88
CA THR A 260 -11.56 -18.11 6.86
C THR A 260 -10.40 -17.66 7.74
N ARG A 261 -10.14 -16.36 7.78
CA ARG A 261 -9.05 -15.76 8.54
C ARG A 261 -9.41 -14.39 9.08
N ASP A 262 -8.85 -14.11 10.24
CA ASP A 262 -8.77 -12.80 10.85
C ASP A 262 -7.29 -12.41 10.96
N PHE A 263 -6.94 -11.25 10.44
CA PHE A 263 -5.53 -10.89 10.29
C PHE A 263 -4.88 -10.31 11.55
N TYR A 264 -5.65 -9.76 12.48
CA TYR A 264 -5.16 -9.11 13.71
C TYR A 264 -4.20 -7.94 13.49
N ALA A 265 -3.91 -7.57 12.26
CA ALA A 265 -3.10 -6.42 11.88
C ALA A 265 -3.50 -5.89 10.51
N PHE A 266 -2.78 -4.90 10.06
CA PHE A 266 -3.11 -4.13 8.88
C PHE A 266 -2.05 -4.38 7.82
N GLN A 267 -2.44 -5.08 6.78
CA GLN A 267 -1.57 -5.38 5.66
C GLN A 267 -1.99 -4.52 4.47
N SER A 268 -1.01 -4.01 3.75
CA SER A 268 -1.22 -3.35 2.47
C SER A 268 -0.14 -3.83 1.50
N CYS A 269 -0.35 -5.02 0.94
CA CYS A 269 0.61 -5.67 0.05
C CYS A 269 -0.01 -5.86 -1.33
N SER A 270 0.38 -5.01 -2.27
CA SER A 270 -0.13 -5.07 -3.64
C SER A 270 0.85 -4.44 -4.62
N ASP A 271 0.69 -4.79 -5.88
CA ASP A 271 1.22 -4.05 -7.02
C ASP A 271 0.05 -3.53 -7.89
N ALA A 272 0.34 -3.07 -9.12
CA ALA A 272 -0.70 -2.57 -10.01
C ALA A 272 -1.74 -3.62 -10.45
N THR A 273 -1.55 -4.90 -10.16
CA THR A 273 -2.42 -5.98 -10.65
C THR A 273 -2.86 -6.97 -9.58
N ARG A 274 -2.02 -7.21 -8.58
CA ARG A 274 -2.22 -8.29 -7.61
C ARG A 274 -2.16 -7.76 -6.18
N THR A 275 -3.07 -8.22 -5.35
CA THR A 275 -3.01 -8.07 -3.88
C THR A 275 -2.65 -9.42 -3.27
N VAL A 276 -1.70 -9.43 -2.34
CA VAL A 276 -1.28 -10.59 -1.57
C VAL A 276 -1.55 -10.40 -0.08
N MET A 277 -1.99 -11.44 0.61
CA MET A 277 -2.49 -11.38 1.99
C MET A 277 -1.94 -12.56 2.78
N GLY A 278 -1.11 -12.30 3.80
CA GLY A 278 -0.39 -13.34 4.53
C GLY A 278 -0.78 -13.48 6.01
N GLY A 279 -0.69 -14.70 6.54
CA GLY A 279 -0.87 -15.00 7.96
C GLY A 279 -2.30 -14.86 8.48
N GLY A 280 -2.44 -14.56 9.76
CA GLY A 280 -3.72 -14.39 10.44
C GLY A 280 -4.10 -15.57 11.35
N VAL A 281 -5.35 -15.59 11.82
CA VAL A 281 -5.91 -16.64 12.67
C VAL A 281 -7.15 -17.23 12.02
N GLY A 282 -7.20 -18.53 11.92
CA GLY A 282 -8.39 -19.27 11.46
C GLY A 282 -8.64 -20.48 12.35
N GLN A 283 -9.91 -20.68 12.75
CA GLN A 283 -10.31 -21.80 13.61
C GLN A 283 -9.47 -21.93 14.90
N GLY A 284 -9.08 -20.79 15.48
CA GLY A 284 -8.34 -20.77 16.75
C GLY A 284 -6.83 -21.01 16.64
N SER A 285 -6.27 -21.15 15.45
CA SER A 285 -4.81 -21.35 15.24
C SER A 285 -4.23 -20.29 14.33
N HIS A 286 -2.98 -19.93 14.56
CA HIS A 286 -2.22 -19.05 13.67
C HIS A 286 -2.01 -19.71 12.30
N ARG A 287 -1.94 -18.90 11.26
CA ARG A 287 -1.79 -19.33 9.87
C ARG A 287 -0.51 -18.80 9.27
N ASN A 288 0.06 -19.57 8.35
CA ASN A 288 1.16 -19.13 7.49
C ASN A 288 0.72 -18.90 6.04
N ASN A 289 -0.49 -19.29 5.66
CA ASN A 289 -0.96 -19.14 4.28
C ASN A 289 -0.83 -17.71 3.76
N ILE A 290 -0.40 -17.58 2.53
CA ILE A 290 -0.50 -16.37 1.73
C ILE A 290 -1.52 -16.62 0.63
N ASP A 291 -2.51 -15.75 0.52
CA ASP A 291 -3.48 -15.74 -0.59
C ASP A 291 -3.18 -14.59 -1.54
N TYR A 292 -3.65 -14.70 -2.78
CA TYR A 292 -3.65 -13.58 -3.71
C TYR A 292 -4.95 -13.46 -4.49
N ILE A 293 -5.22 -12.24 -4.95
CA ILE A 293 -6.29 -11.89 -5.90
C ILE A 293 -5.72 -11.06 -7.04
N THR A 294 -6.38 -11.10 -8.19
CA THR A 294 -6.21 -10.07 -9.24
C THR A 294 -7.13 -8.92 -8.92
N THR A 295 -6.59 -7.78 -8.50
CA THR A 295 -7.35 -6.69 -7.87
C THR A 295 -8.44 -6.09 -8.76
N ALA A 296 -8.23 -6.06 -10.08
CA ALA A 296 -9.21 -5.54 -11.04
C ALA A 296 -10.38 -6.50 -11.35
N THR A 297 -10.33 -7.76 -10.88
CA THR A 297 -11.29 -8.79 -11.28
C THR A 297 -11.89 -9.49 -10.07
N THR A 298 -13.18 -9.31 -9.85
CA THR A 298 -13.89 -9.97 -8.73
C THR A 298 -13.80 -11.50 -8.83
N GLY A 299 -13.58 -12.13 -7.70
CA GLY A 299 -13.42 -13.58 -7.61
C GLY A 299 -12.80 -14.00 -6.30
N ASN A 300 -12.70 -15.30 -6.08
CA ASN A 300 -12.08 -15.81 -4.87
C ASN A 300 -10.56 -15.76 -4.97
N ALA A 301 -9.93 -15.61 -3.81
CA ALA A 301 -8.49 -15.68 -3.69
C ALA A 301 -7.98 -17.10 -3.99
N THR A 302 -6.76 -17.13 -4.48
CA THR A 302 -6.01 -18.35 -4.78
C THR A 302 -4.83 -18.44 -3.82
N ASP A 303 -4.45 -19.65 -3.47
CA ASP A 303 -3.25 -19.92 -2.69
C ASP A 303 -2.00 -19.43 -3.41
N PHE A 304 -1.16 -18.67 -2.69
CA PHE A 304 0.09 -18.13 -3.19
C PHE A 304 1.30 -18.93 -2.70
N GLY A 305 1.27 -19.39 -1.46
CA GLY A 305 2.33 -20.02 -0.71
C GLY A 305 2.22 -19.72 0.78
N ASP A 306 3.32 -19.80 1.51
CA ASP A 306 3.34 -19.69 2.96
C ASP A 306 4.35 -18.63 3.46
N LEU A 307 4.01 -17.96 4.56
CA LEU A 307 4.97 -17.25 5.40
C LEU A 307 5.98 -18.24 6.01
N THR A 308 7.14 -17.76 6.42
CA THR A 308 8.18 -18.58 7.07
C THR A 308 7.70 -19.21 8.38
N GLN A 309 6.71 -18.59 9.03
CA GLN A 309 6.11 -19.06 10.29
C GLN A 309 4.61 -18.76 10.32
N ALA A 310 3.86 -19.56 11.07
CA ALA A 310 2.44 -19.29 11.33
C ALA A 310 2.31 -18.13 12.33
N MET A 311 1.81 -16.99 11.86
CA MET A 311 1.73 -15.75 12.64
C MET A 311 0.41 -15.03 12.44
N ARG A 312 -0.03 -14.33 13.46
CA ARG A 312 -1.06 -13.30 13.39
C ARG A 312 -0.44 -11.91 13.60
N GLY A 313 -1.17 -10.88 13.26
CA GLY A 313 -0.75 -9.53 13.59
C GLY A 313 0.46 -9.03 12.80
N VAL A 314 0.83 -9.70 11.70
CA VAL A 314 1.89 -9.22 10.80
C VAL A 314 1.41 -7.97 10.05
N THR A 315 2.22 -6.91 10.07
CA THR A 315 1.96 -5.76 9.20
C THR A 315 2.56 -5.98 7.83
N GLY A 316 1.85 -5.56 6.79
CA GLY A 316 2.30 -5.75 5.42
C GLY A 316 2.51 -4.43 4.67
N THR A 317 3.53 -4.41 3.82
CA THR A 317 3.78 -3.32 2.88
C THR A 317 4.42 -3.86 1.60
N SER A 318 4.41 -3.08 0.54
CA SER A 318 4.95 -3.53 -0.75
C SER A 318 5.45 -2.37 -1.61
N ASN A 319 6.25 -2.72 -2.60
CA ASN A 319 6.49 -1.92 -3.80
C ASN A 319 5.91 -2.66 -5.02
N ALA A 320 6.21 -2.20 -6.23
CA ALA A 320 5.70 -2.83 -7.46
C ALA A 320 6.16 -4.30 -7.68
N ILE A 321 7.10 -4.82 -6.90
CA ILE A 321 7.73 -6.12 -7.11
C ILE A 321 7.64 -6.99 -5.87
N THR A 322 7.97 -6.43 -4.71
CA THR A 322 8.18 -7.14 -3.45
C THR A 322 7.07 -6.79 -2.47
N ALA A 323 6.45 -7.80 -1.87
CA ALA A 323 5.65 -7.66 -0.67
C ALA A 323 6.45 -8.16 0.53
N VAL A 324 6.33 -7.45 1.65
CA VAL A 324 6.97 -7.81 2.91
C VAL A 324 5.94 -7.85 4.03
N TRP A 325 6.15 -8.76 4.97
CA TRP A 325 5.41 -8.82 6.23
C TRP A 325 6.39 -8.70 7.38
N CYS A 326 6.06 -7.81 8.31
CA CYS A 326 6.94 -7.42 9.41
C CYS A 326 6.31 -7.72 10.76
N GLY A 327 7.13 -8.19 11.71
CA GLY A 327 6.72 -8.44 13.09
C GLY A 327 5.66 -9.52 13.21
N GLY A 328 4.72 -9.29 14.11
CA GLY A 328 3.61 -10.20 14.38
C GLY A 328 3.81 -11.06 15.63
N TYR A 329 2.82 -11.90 15.89
CA TYR A 329 2.75 -12.74 17.08
C TYR A 329 2.72 -14.22 16.69
N HIS A 330 3.69 -14.97 17.21
CA HIS A 330 3.79 -16.42 17.08
C HIS A 330 3.25 -17.11 18.32
N GLU A 331 2.58 -18.26 18.18
CA GLU A 331 1.92 -18.94 19.31
C GLU A 331 2.86 -19.27 20.49
N THR A 332 4.10 -19.63 20.21
CA THR A 332 5.07 -20.07 21.22
C THR A 332 6.17 -19.05 21.51
N ASN A 333 6.57 -18.28 20.49
CA ASN A 333 7.69 -17.34 20.60
C ASN A 333 7.24 -15.89 20.80
N TYR A 334 5.92 -15.67 20.87
CA TYR A 334 5.30 -14.35 21.10
C TYR A 334 5.67 -13.31 20.04
N SER A 335 6.03 -12.10 20.47
CA SER A 335 6.37 -10.98 19.56
C SER A 335 7.61 -11.27 18.74
N GLN A 336 7.54 -10.98 17.45
CA GLN A 336 8.61 -11.26 16.50
C GLN A 336 9.16 -9.95 15.91
N ASN A 337 10.44 -9.95 15.53
CA ASN A 337 11.06 -8.85 14.77
C ASN A 337 11.31 -9.21 13.31
N VAL A 338 10.92 -10.38 12.87
CA VAL A 338 11.18 -10.88 11.53
C VAL A 338 10.55 -9.99 10.45
N ILE A 339 11.29 -9.73 9.40
CA ILE A 339 10.80 -9.20 8.11
C ILE A 339 10.94 -10.34 7.11
N GLN A 340 9.87 -10.65 6.39
CA GLN A 340 9.85 -11.72 5.39
C GLN A 340 9.19 -11.24 4.11
N SER A 341 9.60 -11.78 2.96
CA SER A 341 9.23 -11.25 1.66
C SER A 341 8.85 -12.30 0.65
N VAL A 342 8.05 -11.86 -0.34
CA VAL A 342 7.78 -12.58 -1.59
C VAL A 342 7.90 -11.63 -2.78
N THR A 343 8.13 -12.19 -3.97
CA THR A 343 7.93 -11.49 -5.24
C THR A 343 6.47 -11.60 -5.63
N ILE A 344 5.72 -10.49 -5.69
CA ILE A 344 4.25 -10.47 -5.82
C ILE A 344 3.74 -11.25 -7.04
N GLN A 345 4.42 -11.20 -8.17
CA GLN A 345 3.97 -11.85 -9.40
C GLN A 345 4.38 -13.34 -9.51
N THR A 346 5.17 -13.86 -8.56
CA THR A 346 5.67 -15.24 -8.58
C THR A 346 5.19 -15.98 -7.33
N THR A 347 4.27 -16.94 -7.49
CA THR A 347 3.77 -17.75 -6.37
C THR A 347 4.88 -18.58 -5.75
N GLY A 348 4.88 -18.68 -4.43
CA GLY A 348 5.88 -19.41 -3.65
C GLY A 348 5.92 -18.93 -2.20
N ASN A 349 6.70 -19.62 -1.40
CA ASN A 349 6.83 -19.31 0.01
C ASN A 349 7.67 -18.05 0.24
N ALA A 350 7.37 -17.34 1.32
CA ALA A 350 8.16 -16.22 1.78
C ALA A 350 9.56 -16.68 2.21
N THR A 351 10.51 -15.77 2.08
CA THR A 351 11.88 -15.93 2.55
C THR A 351 12.20 -14.87 3.58
N ASP A 352 13.16 -15.15 4.43
CA ASP A 352 13.70 -14.19 5.37
C ASP A 352 14.27 -12.98 4.61
N PHE A 353 13.94 -11.78 5.08
CA PHE A 353 14.36 -10.52 4.48
C PHE A 353 15.27 -9.72 5.43
N GLY A 354 15.05 -9.83 6.75
CA GLY A 354 15.78 -9.12 7.78
C GLY A 354 14.96 -8.97 9.05
N ASP A 355 15.36 -8.03 9.91
CA ASP A 355 14.74 -7.81 11.21
C ASP A 355 14.34 -6.36 11.45
N LEU A 356 13.24 -6.16 12.17
CA LEU A 356 12.89 -4.90 12.81
C LEU A 356 13.87 -4.58 13.96
N LEU A 357 14.00 -3.32 14.32
CA LEU A 357 14.82 -2.88 15.46
C LEU A 357 14.37 -3.52 16.78
N THR A 358 13.07 -3.72 16.94
CA THR A 358 12.48 -4.34 18.13
C THR A 358 11.41 -5.33 17.72
N ALA A 359 11.25 -6.40 18.51
CA ALA A 359 10.15 -7.32 18.31
C ALA A 359 8.82 -6.59 18.47
N ALA A 360 8.01 -6.67 17.44
CA ALA A 360 6.70 -6.05 17.37
C ALA A 360 5.60 -7.11 17.43
N ASN A 361 4.58 -6.83 18.20
CA ASN A 361 3.52 -7.78 18.48
C ASN A 361 2.43 -7.71 17.40
N GLU A 362 1.45 -6.94 17.63
CA GLU A 362 0.29 -6.76 16.75
C GLU A 362 0.07 -5.26 16.53
N GLN A 363 -0.78 -4.87 15.57
CA GLN A 363 -1.21 -3.49 15.41
C GLN A 363 -0.09 -2.50 15.05
N MET A 364 0.86 -2.94 14.23
CA MET A 364 1.70 -2.04 13.46
C MET A 364 0.98 -1.61 12.19
N ALA A 365 1.36 -0.48 11.64
CA ALA A 365 0.96 -0.07 10.31
C ALA A 365 2.18 0.12 9.42
N GLY A 366 2.08 -0.37 8.19
CA GLY A 366 3.13 -0.24 7.19
C GLY A 366 2.61 0.39 5.91
N SER A 367 3.43 1.23 5.31
CA SER A 367 3.23 1.73 3.96
C SER A 367 4.52 1.55 3.18
N GLY A 368 4.41 0.96 2.02
CA GLY A 368 5.50 0.88 1.07
C GLY A 368 5.56 2.10 0.17
N SER A 369 6.66 2.18 -0.52
CA SER A 369 6.84 3.10 -1.62
C SER A 369 7.09 4.54 -1.25
N ALA A 370 8.28 4.75 -0.74
CA ALA A 370 8.86 6.07 -0.75
C ALA A 370 10.07 6.09 -1.68
N SER A 371 10.16 7.08 -2.50
CA SER A 371 11.30 7.31 -3.39
C SER A 371 12.57 7.69 -2.65
#